data_2981ba98379ad5140c3b1637bb3f9d65
#
_entry.id   2981ba98379ad5140c3b1637bb3f9d65
#
_cell.length_a   1.000
_cell.length_b   1.000
_cell.length_c   1.000
_cell.angle_alpha   90.00
_cell.angle_beta   90.00
_cell.angle_gamma   90.00
#
_symmetry.space_group_name_H-M   'P 1'
#
loop_
_entity.id
_entity.type
_entity.pdbx_description
1 polymer ?
#
loop_
_entity_poly.entity_id
_entity_poly.type
_entity_poly.pdbx_seq_one_letter_code
_entity_poly.pdbx_strand_id
1 'polypeptide(L)'
;MDIEVALRVVAYAIAITALIGTAGAAHDEYDAELWLGSKLYSDENLSLRRNQACATCHTLEPVRVPGAGLLNAPGFVDPDNVRRGTPVSRGSIPSRTGALNAPSAGYAAFSPFFHWDAAEGLFVGGQFWNGRAATLAEQAAGPFLNRVEMAMPSRWAVVTRLKEDRQYIDLFQRVYGLDLDAVPSQDLAPAELPVPPGVFEVYDRMTQAIAAFEKSRVFNRFTSKFDFVLAGRARLTPREQRGREIFSDKGKCALCHVVAPGTAPNGGIQPPLLTDFTYDNLGVPRNVNIPGNPDPDPGLAGNPKVAALGVAAQELGKHKVMSLRNIAITPPYGHNGVFRTLEEIVHFYNTRDTKPRVCIDNNDKGFGVDCWPEPEIADNVNTDELGALGLTPEEERDLVAFLKTLTDGFHYPSPFASTPFPPFP
;
A
#
# COMPACT_ATOMS: atom_id res chain seq x y z
N MET A 1 58.34 21.56 -17.38
CA MET A 1 57.02 20.95 -17.03
C MET A 1 56.53 20.33 -18.34
N ASP A 2 56.58 19.01 -18.38
CA ASP A 2 56.35 18.25 -19.61
C ASP A 2 54.95 18.46 -20.19
N ILE A 3 54.85 18.66 -21.47
CA ILE A 3 53.58 18.79 -22.22
C ILE A 3 52.65 17.61 -21.96
N GLU A 4 53.22 16.43 -21.75
CA GLU A 4 52.46 15.20 -21.43
C GLU A 4 51.75 15.23 -20.04
N VAL A 5 52.35 15.88 -19.05
CA VAL A 5 51.77 16.09 -17.73
C VAL A 5 50.61 17.09 -17.79
N ALA A 6 50.78 18.17 -18.58
CA ALA A 6 49.73 19.17 -18.77
C ALA A 6 48.51 18.60 -19.51
N LEU A 7 48.71 17.74 -20.51
CA LEU A 7 47.62 17.04 -21.23
C LEU A 7 46.89 16.05 -20.37
N ARG A 8 47.55 15.34 -19.46
CA ARG A 8 46.90 14.40 -18.50
C ARG A 8 46.07 15.14 -17.46
N VAL A 9 46.55 16.29 -16.95
CA VAL A 9 45.79 17.10 -15.98
C VAL A 9 44.53 17.73 -16.63
N VAL A 10 44.62 18.18 -17.87
CA VAL A 10 43.46 18.71 -18.60
C VAL A 10 42.44 17.60 -18.92
N ALA A 11 42.90 16.41 -19.32
CA ALA A 11 42.00 15.26 -19.55
C ALA A 11 41.30 14.79 -18.27
N TYR A 12 41.97 14.80 -17.13
CA TYR A 12 41.38 14.48 -15.84
C TYR A 12 40.36 15.55 -15.39
N ALA A 13 40.66 16.81 -15.58
CA ALA A 13 39.74 17.91 -15.25
C ALA A 13 38.46 17.89 -16.11
N ILE A 14 38.57 17.56 -17.40
CA ILE A 14 37.42 17.42 -18.31
C ILE A 14 36.58 16.17 -17.92
N ALA A 15 37.23 15.07 -17.57
CA ALA A 15 36.51 13.86 -17.13
C ALA A 15 35.74 14.06 -15.80
N ILE A 16 36.33 14.80 -14.84
CA ILE A 16 35.67 15.10 -13.56
C ILE A 16 34.51 16.09 -13.77
N THR A 17 34.66 17.09 -14.63
CA THR A 17 33.58 18.04 -14.94
C THR A 17 32.42 17.37 -15.68
N ALA A 18 32.70 16.42 -16.57
CA ALA A 18 31.67 15.62 -17.25
C ALA A 18 30.93 14.70 -16.28
N LEU A 19 31.63 14.03 -15.34
CA LEU A 19 31.05 13.17 -14.32
C LEU A 19 30.18 13.96 -13.30
N ILE A 20 30.62 15.15 -12.90
CA ILE A 20 29.84 16.02 -12.00
C ILE A 20 28.63 16.60 -12.74
N GLY A 21 28.75 16.96 -14.01
CA GLY A 21 27.65 17.45 -14.83
C GLY A 21 26.57 16.38 -15.06
N THR A 22 26.95 15.13 -15.31
CA THR A 22 25.99 14.02 -15.50
C THR A 22 25.32 13.60 -14.19
N ALA A 23 26.02 13.63 -13.06
CA ALA A 23 25.45 13.35 -11.74
C ALA A 23 24.45 14.44 -11.31
N GLY A 24 24.75 15.72 -11.57
CA GLY A 24 23.84 16.83 -11.31
C GLY A 24 22.58 16.76 -12.16
N ALA A 25 22.71 16.49 -13.46
CA ALA A 25 21.57 16.38 -14.37
C ALA A 25 20.66 15.18 -14.00
N ALA A 26 21.24 14.03 -13.66
CA ALA A 26 20.47 12.85 -13.23
C ALA A 26 19.73 13.11 -11.90
N HIS A 27 20.30 13.85 -10.97
CA HIS A 27 19.64 14.25 -9.73
C HIS A 27 18.48 15.23 -9.99
N ASP A 28 18.67 16.20 -10.87
CA ASP A 28 17.64 17.17 -11.27
C ASP A 28 16.46 16.49 -12.01
N GLU A 29 16.74 15.48 -12.84
CA GLU A 29 15.70 14.69 -13.52
C GLU A 29 14.91 13.81 -12.55
N TYR A 30 15.59 13.13 -11.63
CA TYR A 30 14.96 12.33 -10.59
C TYR A 30 14.05 13.19 -9.70
N ASP A 31 14.51 14.35 -9.27
CA ASP A 31 13.69 15.27 -8.49
C ASP A 31 12.48 15.78 -9.29
N ALA A 32 12.64 16.00 -10.60
CA ALA A 32 11.54 16.41 -11.48
C ALA A 32 10.52 15.28 -11.68
N GLU A 33 10.94 14.03 -11.79
CA GLU A 33 10.03 12.86 -11.86
C GLU A 33 9.26 12.68 -10.56
N LEU A 34 9.90 12.78 -9.40
CA LEU A 34 9.24 12.75 -8.10
C LEU A 34 8.22 13.88 -7.94
N TRP A 35 8.57 15.08 -8.40
CA TRP A 35 7.64 16.21 -8.39
C TRP A 35 6.44 15.97 -9.29
N LEU A 36 6.64 15.46 -10.50
CA LEU A 36 5.58 15.07 -11.42
C LEU A 36 4.67 14.00 -10.77
N GLY A 37 5.26 12.96 -10.20
CA GLY A 37 4.52 11.89 -9.51
C GLY A 37 3.69 12.42 -8.34
N SER A 38 4.25 13.29 -7.50
CA SER A 38 3.56 13.93 -6.38
C SER A 38 2.36 14.78 -6.83
N LYS A 39 2.54 15.56 -7.89
CA LYS A 39 1.48 16.36 -8.49
C LYS A 39 0.36 15.49 -9.04
N LEU A 40 0.69 14.45 -9.80
CA LEU A 40 -0.27 13.47 -10.34
C LEU A 40 -1.03 12.75 -9.25
N TYR A 41 -0.35 12.36 -8.19
CA TYR A 41 -0.94 11.64 -7.04
C TYR A 41 -2.01 12.47 -6.31
N SER A 42 -1.91 13.79 -6.36
CA SER A 42 -2.78 14.73 -5.63
C SER A 42 -3.78 15.47 -6.53
N ASP A 43 -3.79 15.20 -7.85
CA ASP A 43 -4.60 15.97 -8.79
C ASP A 43 -6.02 15.40 -8.96
N GLU A 44 -6.99 16.02 -8.35
CA GLU A 44 -8.42 15.67 -8.47
C GLU A 44 -8.98 15.90 -9.90
N ASN A 45 -8.32 16.76 -10.72
CA ASN A 45 -8.73 17.05 -12.09
C ASN A 45 -8.72 15.78 -12.98
N LEU A 46 -7.94 14.77 -12.60
CA LEU A 46 -7.78 13.51 -13.33
C LEU A 46 -8.92 12.50 -13.06
N SER A 47 -9.97 12.89 -12.34
CA SER A 47 -11.17 12.08 -12.14
C SER A 47 -12.37 12.64 -12.91
N LEU A 48 -13.38 11.81 -13.18
CA LEU A 48 -14.53 12.16 -13.99
C LEU A 48 -15.20 13.46 -13.56
N ARG A 49 -15.40 13.65 -12.25
CA ARG A 49 -16.04 14.83 -11.67
C ARG A 49 -15.05 15.82 -11.05
N ARG A 50 -13.75 15.64 -11.29
CA ARG A 50 -12.69 16.53 -10.78
C ARG A 50 -12.72 16.66 -9.25
N ASN A 51 -12.93 15.58 -8.55
CA ASN A 51 -13.17 15.54 -7.11
C ASN A 51 -12.50 14.35 -6.42
N GLN A 52 -11.59 13.64 -7.11
CA GLN A 52 -10.89 12.50 -6.57
C GLN A 52 -9.50 12.35 -7.18
N ALA A 53 -8.52 12.10 -6.33
CA ALA A 53 -7.13 11.81 -6.65
C ALA A 53 -6.70 10.52 -5.91
N CYS A 54 -5.48 10.03 -6.14
CA CYS A 54 -4.93 8.95 -5.32
C CYS A 54 -4.91 9.35 -3.83
N ALA A 55 -4.51 10.59 -3.53
CA ALA A 55 -4.49 11.16 -2.18
C ALA A 55 -5.86 11.22 -1.49
N THR A 56 -6.96 11.13 -2.22
CA THR A 56 -8.31 11.11 -1.64
C THR A 56 -8.56 9.82 -0.85
N CYS A 57 -8.12 8.67 -1.41
CA CYS A 57 -8.26 7.35 -0.78
C CYS A 57 -6.96 6.87 -0.11
N HIS A 58 -5.82 7.52 -0.38
CA HIS A 58 -4.51 7.20 0.19
C HIS A 58 -3.83 8.49 0.66
N THR A 59 -4.37 9.08 1.73
CA THR A 59 -3.97 10.43 2.17
C THR A 59 -2.50 10.55 2.54
N LEU A 60 -1.89 11.67 2.15
CA LEU A 60 -0.53 12.05 2.55
C LEU A 60 -0.49 12.75 3.93
N GLU A 61 -1.65 13.08 4.48
CA GLU A 61 -1.77 13.80 5.74
C GLU A 61 -2.04 12.84 6.91
N PRO A 62 -1.54 13.16 8.11
CA PRO A 62 -1.89 12.43 9.32
C PRO A 62 -3.41 12.45 9.58
N VAL A 63 -3.98 11.30 9.88
CA VAL A 63 -5.41 11.18 10.18
C VAL A 63 -5.62 11.01 11.67
N ARG A 64 -6.68 11.63 12.20
CA ARG A 64 -7.11 11.42 13.57
C ARG A 64 -7.84 10.07 13.67
N VAL A 65 -7.27 9.15 14.43
CA VAL A 65 -7.89 7.86 14.72
C VAL A 65 -8.75 7.98 15.97
N PRO A 66 -10.04 7.58 15.92
CA PRO A 66 -10.90 7.58 17.10
C PRO A 66 -10.26 6.81 18.27
N GLY A 67 -10.18 7.45 19.45
CA GLY A 67 -9.54 6.85 20.63
C GLY A 67 -8.01 6.91 20.70
N ALA A 68 -7.30 7.14 19.60
CA ALA A 68 -5.83 7.24 19.56
C ALA A 68 -5.30 8.66 19.34
N GLY A 69 -6.17 9.62 18.99
CA GLY A 69 -5.77 11.00 18.73
C GLY A 69 -5.16 11.23 17.35
N LEU A 70 -4.47 12.37 17.19
CA LEU A 70 -3.69 12.70 16.00
C LEU A 70 -2.31 12.05 16.12
N LEU A 71 -1.94 11.28 15.11
CA LEU A 71 -0.62 10.64 15.03
C LEU A 71 0.25 11.35 13.98
N ASN A 72 1.56 11.28 14.18
CA ASN A 72 2.53 12.09 13.41
C ASN A 72 2.88 11.52 12.02
N ALA A 73 2.15 10.51 11.57
CA ALA A 73 2.37 9.88 10.26
C ALA A 73 1.07 9.70 9.51
N PRO A 74 1.06 9.81 8.17
CA PRO A 74 -0.05 9.39 7.35
C PRO A 74 -0.16 7.85 7.35
N GLY A 75 -1.39 7.34 7.37
CA GLY A 75 -1.67 5.92 7.19
C GLY A 75 -1.70 5.51 5.72
N PHE A 76 -1.74 6.46 4.80
CA PHE A 76 -1.90 6.24 3.35
C PHE A 76 -3.14 5.42 3.02
N VAL A 77 -4.23 5.68 3.72
CA VAL A 77 -5.57 5.09 3.56
C VAL A 77 -6.62 6.19 3.46
N ASP A 78 -7.86 5.82 3.16
CA ASP A 78 -8.96 6.77 3.06
C ASP A 78 -9.26 7.41 4.44
N PRO A 79 -9.11 8.74 4.57
CA PRO A 79 -9.33 9.44 5.84
C PRO A 79 -10.80 9.41 6.30
N ASP A 80 -11.76 9.23 5.39
CA ASP A 80 -13.17 9.08 5.75
C ASP A 80 -13.45 7.69 6.32
N ASN A 81 -12.82 6.64 5.79
CA ASN A 81 -12.89 5.29 6.36
C ASN A 81 -12.36 5.28 7.79
N VAL A 82 -11.20 5.91 8.03
CA VAL A 82 -10.61 6.02 9.38
C VAL A 82 -11.52 6.80 10.34
N ARG A 83 -11.99 7.97 9.93
CA ARG A 83 -12.76 8.88 10.82
C ARG A 83 -14.18 8.40 11.11
N ARG A 84 -14.83 7.80 10.12
CA ARG A 84 -16.26 7.45 10.17
C ARG A 84 -16.48 5.94 10.33
N GLY A 85 -15.42 5.13 10.19
CA GLY A 85 -15.55 3.67 10.19
C GLY A 85 -16.33 3.14 8.97
N THR A 86 -16.31 3.89 7.84
CA THR A 86 -16.90 3.38 6.59
C THR A 86 -16.02 2.28 6.03
N PRO A 87 -16.59 1.15 5.58
CA PRO A 87 -15.79 -0.02 5.20
C PRO A 87 -14.99 0.18 3.91
N VAL A 88 -15.50 1.01 2.99
CA VAL A 88 -14.97 1.18 1.65
C VAL A 88 -15.03 2.64 1.21
N SER A 89 -14.21 3.01 0.24
CA SER A 89 -14.12 4.37 -0.29
C SER A 89 -15.22 4.67 -1.30
N ARG A 90 -15.60 5.96 -1.37
CA ARG A 90 -16.49 6.48 -2.40
C ARG A 90 -15.70 6.84 -3.65
N GLY A 91 -16.31 6.62 -4.82
CA GLY A 91 -15.73 7.03 -6.10
C GLY A 91 -16.03 8.48 -6.47
N SER A 92 -15.47 8.90 -7.60
CA SER A 92 -15.73 10.21 -8.23
C SER A 92 -17.23 10.44 -8.49
N ILE A 93 -17.99 9.38 -8.75
CA ILE A 93 -19.45 9.39 -8.77
C ILE A 93 -19.92 9.03 -7.36
N PRO A 94 -20.48 9.98 -6.57
CA PRO A 94 -20.72 9.79 -5.13
C PRO A 94 -21.67 8.64 -4.75
N SER A 95 -22.49 8.16 -5.69
CA SER A 95 -23.38 6.99 -5.52
C SER A 95 -22.67 5.67 -5.74
N ARG A 96 -21.39 5.67 -6.10
CA ARG A 96 -20.58 4.47 -6.34
C ARG A 96 -19.50 4.33 -5.29
N THR A 97 -19.31 3.12 -4.81
CA THR A 97 -18.28 2.77 -3.83
C THR A 97 -17.50 1.57 -4.32
N GLY A 98 -16.27 1.42 -3.85
CA GLY A 98 -15.52 0.18 -3.97
C GLY A 98 -16.22 -0.97 -3.24
N ALA A 99 -15.81 -2.20 -3.53
CA ALA A 99 -16.24 -3.40 -2.81
C ALA A 99 -15.25 -3.80 -1.71
N LEU A 100 -14.02 -3.31 -1.77
CA LEU A 100 -12.94 -3.64 -0.84
C LEU A 100 -12.45 -2.38 -0.13
N ASN A 101 -11.90 -2.57 1.07
CA ASN A 101 -11.21 -1.54 1.81
C ASN A 101 -9.97 -1.07 1.04
N ALA A 102 -9.69 0.24 1.04
CA ALA A 102 -8.49 0.80 0.44
C ALA A 102 -7.25 0.41 1.30
N PRO A 103 -6.36 -0.47 0.82
CA PRO A 103 -5.18 -0.84 1.58
C PRO A 103 -4.22 0.34 1.67
N SER A 104 -3.36 0.35 2.69
CA SER A 104 -2.33 1.39 2.80
C SER A 104 -1.40 1.36 1.56
N ALA A 105 -1.15 2.52 0.97
CA ALA A 105 -0.11 2.68 -0.06
C ALA A 105 1.31 2.73 0.55
N GLY A 106 1.41 2.88 1.89
CA GLY A 106 2.68 2.85 2.58
C GLY A 106 3.37 1.50 2.45
N TYR A 107 4.67 1.52 2.13
CA TYR A 107 5.50 0.32 1.96
C TYR A 107 5.10 -0.62 0.82
N ALA A 108 4.10 -0.27 0.00
CA ALA A 108 3.69 -1.07 -1.16
C ALA A 108 4.81 -1.25 -2.20
N ALA A 109 5.78 -0.34 -2.23
CA ALA A 109 6.95 -0.39 -3.10
C ALA A 109 7.84 -1.62 -2.93
N PHE A 110 7.79 -2.28 -1.77
CA PHE A 110 8.60 -3.46 -1.46
C PHE A 110 7.96 -4.77 -1.89
N SER A 111 6.69 -4.77 -2.33
CA SER A 111 6.04 -5.98 -2.83
C SER A 111 6.78 -6.48 -4.08
N PRO A 112 7.26 -7.74 -4.11
CA PRO A 112 7.89 -8.30 -5.30
C PRO A 112 6.90 -8.43 -6.46
N PHE A 113 7.39 -8.69 -7.66
CA PHE A 113 6.52 -9.03 -8.78
C PHE A 113 5.67 -10.25 -8.44
N PHE A 114 4.42 -10.26 -8.89
CA PHE A 114 3.54 -11.41 -8.69
C PHE A 114 4.12 -12.66 -9.38
N HIS A 115 4.35 -13.72 -8.61
CA HIS A 115 4.89 -14.98 -9.09
C HIS A 115 4.44 -16.17 -8.22
N TRP A 116 4.63 -17.37 -8.72
CA TRP A 116 4.53 -18.61 -7.96
C TRP A 116 5.90 -18.94 -7.36
N ASP A 117 5.99 -19.05 -6.06
CA ASP A 117 7.17 -19.57 -5.38
C ASP A 117 7.07 -21.09 -5.28
N ALA A 118 7.91 -21.79 -6.05
CA ALA A 118 7.87 -23.25 -6.10
C ALA A 118 8.48 -23.92 -4.85
N ALA A 119 9.28 -23.21 -4.07
CA ALA A 119 9.86 -23.74 -2.84
C ALA A 119 8.83 -23.76 -1.71
N GLU A 120 8.03 -22.71 -1.61
CA GLU A 120 6.98 -22.57 -0.60
C GLU A 120 5.63 -23.13 -1.07
N GLY A 121 5.43 -23.31 -2.40
CA GLY A 121 4.17 -23.77 -2.98
C GLY A 121 3.06 -22.72 -2.87
N LEU A 122 3.41 -21.43 -2.91
CA LEU A 122 2.50 -20.30 -2.71
C LEU A 122 2.69 -19.22 -3.77
N PHE A 123 1.65 -18.41 -4.02
CA PHE A 123 1.78 -17.17 -4.77
C PHE A 123 2.31 -16.06 -3.87
N VAL A 124 3.17 -15.20 -4.42
CA VAL A 124 3.82 -14.11 -3.70
C VAL A 124 3.80 -12.83 -4.52
N GLY A 125 3.67 -11.69 -3.86
CA GLY A 125 3.90 -10.37 -4.46
C GLY A 125 2.71 -9.77 -5.22
N GLY A 126 2.99 -8.88 -6.15
CA GLY A 126 1.98 -8.10 -6.88
C GLY A 126 1.32 -6.99 -6.04
N GLN A 127 0.42 -6.25 -6.64
CA GLN A 127 -0.32 -5.15 -6.02
C GLN A 127 -1.83 -5.46 -6.00
N PHE A 128 -2.62 -4.69 -5.24
CA PHE A 128 -4.00 -4.96 -4.85
C PHE A 128 -4.13 -6.16 -3.90
N TRP A 129 -5.34 -6.40 -3.39
CA TRP A 129 -5.65 -7.52 -2.49
C TRP A 129 -5.43 -8.90 -3.12
N ASN A 130 -5.47 -8.99 -4.45
CA ASN A 130 -5.35 -10.25 -5.19
C ASN A 130 -4.14 -10.32 -6.14
N GLY A 131 -3.19 -9.41 -6.04
CA GLY A 131 -1.95 -9.46 -6.81
C GLY A 131 -2.08 -9.24 -8.32
N ARG A 132 -3.24 -8.80 -8.82
CA ARG A 132 -3.52 -8.71 -10.26
C ARG A 132 -2.60 -7.76 -11.02
N ALA A 133 -2.10 -6.70 -10.38
CA ALA A 133 -1.08 -5.83 -10.97
C ALA A 133 0.32 -6.26 -10.51
N ALA A 134 1.27 -6.37 -11.44
CA ALA A 134 2.61 -6.86 -11.16
C ALA A 134 3.51 -5.80 -10.52
N THR A 135 3.26 -4.53 -10.80
CA THR A 135 4.07 -3.38 -10.36
C THR A 135 3.22 -2.25 -9.83
N LEU A 136 3.84 -1.28 -9.14
CA LEU A 136 3.16 -0.03 -8.75
C LEU A 136 2.66 0.76 -9.97
N ALA A 137 3.43 0.83 -11.06
CA ALA A 137 2.99 1.53 -12.27
C ALA A 137 1.76 0.86 -12.91
N GLU A 138 1.73 -0.47 -12.96
CA GLU A 138 0.55 -1.22 -13.43
C GLU A 138 -0.65 -1.03 -12.49
N GLN A 139 -0.41 -0.97 -11.17
CA GLN A 139 -1.44 -0.67 -10.20
C GLN A 139 -1.99 0.76 -10.39
N ALA A 140 -1.11 1.76 -10.50
CA ALA A 140 -1.49 3.16 -10.67
C ALA A 140 -2.32 3.42 -11.94
N ALA A 141 -2.20 2.56 -12.96
CA ALA A 141 -2.98 2.64 -14.19
C ALA A 141 -4.48 2.28 -13.98
N GLY A 142 -4.81 1.50 -12.95
CA GLY A 142 -6.16 0.98 -12.74
C GLY A 142 -7.19 2.02 -12.28
N PRO A 143 -6.95 2.76 -11.19
CA PRO A 143 -7.92 3.65 -10.53
C PRO A 143 -8.53 4.71 -11.45
N PHE A 144 -7.77 5.28 -12.37
CA PHE A 144 -8.26 6.29 -13.30
C PHE A 144 -9.48 5.83 -14.11
N LEU A 145 -9.46 4.57 -14.54
CA LEU A 145 -10.49 3.97 -15.41
C LEU A 145 -11.53 3.19 -14.62
N ASN A 146 -11.28 2.91 -13.35
CA ASN A 146 -12.20 2.15 -12.52
C ASN A 146 -13.48 2.95 -12.26
N ARG A 147 -14.62 2.37 -12.66
CA ARG A 147 -15.94 3.03 -12.60
C ARG A 147 -16.42 3.37 -11.20
N VAL A 148 -15.87 2.71 -10.18
CA VAL A 148 -16.19 2.94 -8.75
C VAL A 148 -15.12 3.74 -8.02
N GLU A 149 -14.07 4.18 -8.74
CA GLU A 149 -12.99 5.04 -8.25
C GLU A 149 -12.98 6.37 -9.02
N MET A 150 -11.96 6.68 -9.84
CA MET A 150 -11.85 7.95 -10.57
C MET A 150 -12.78 8.03 -11.80
N ALA A 151 -13.23 6.90 -12.33
CA ALA A 151 -14.30 6.74 -13.33
C ALA A 151 -14.08 7.45 -14.69
N MET A 152 -12.83 7.75 -15.06
CA MET A 152 -12.54 8.31 -16.39
C MET A 152 -12.91 7.33 -17.50
N PRO A 153 -13.49 7.80 -18.62
CA PRO A 153 -14.00 6.91 -19.67
C PRO A 153 -12.89 6.20 -20.45
N SER A 154 -11.70 6.81 -20.57
CA SER A 154 -10.58 6.24 -21.30
C SER A 154 -9.24 6.85 -20.89
N ARG A 155 -8.12 6.18 -21.25
CA ARG A 155 -6.77 6.73 -21.12
C ARG A 155 -6.62 8.04 -21.89
N TRP A 156 -7.25 8.14 -23.05
CA TRP A 156 -7.23 9.36 -23.86
C TRP A 156 -7.87 10.54 -23.12
N ALA A 157 -9.00 10.31 -22.47
CA ALA A 157 -9.64 11.34 -21.65
C ALA A 157 -8.73 11.80 -20.48
N VAL A 158 -8.00 10.87 -19.84
CA VAL A 158 -7.03 11.22 -18.79
C VAL A 158 -5.89 12.08 -19.34
N VAL A 159 -5.28 11.67 -20.47
CA VAL A 159 -4.19 12.42 -21.12
C VAL A 159 -4.66 13.80 -21.59
N THR A 160 -5.89 13.89 -22.06
CA THR A 160 -6.50 15.19 -22.40
C THR A 160 -6.56 16.13 -21.20
N ARG A 161 -6.88 15.60 -20.00
CA ARG A 161 -6.91 16.38 -18.75
C ARG A 161 -5.54 16.88 -18.32
N LEU A 162 -4.46 16.12 -18.53
CA LEU A 162 -3.09 16.59 -18.27
C LEU A 162 -2.76 17.87 -19.04
N LYS A 163 -3.25 17.99 -20.28
CA LYS A 163 -2.98 19.17 -21.14
C LYS A 163 -3.67 20.45 -20.69
N GLU A 164 -4.61 20.37 -19.75
CA GLU A 164 -5.27 21.55 -19.18
C GLU A 164 -4.35 22.34 -18.23
N ASP A 165 -3.28 21.72 -17.73
CA ASP A 165 -2.29 22.36 -16.86
C ASP A 165 -0.92 22.44 -17.55
N ARG A 166 -0.46 23.67 -17.79
CA ARG A 166 0.83 23.95 -18.43
C ARG A 166 2.00 23.29 -17.72
N GLN A 167 1.92 23.13 -16.41
CA GLN A 167 2.99 22.49 -15.66
C GLN A 167 3.18 21.02 -16.08
N TYR A 168 2.12 20.30 -16.44
CA TYR A 168 2.27 18.93 -16.97
C TYR A 168 2.97 18.92 -18.31
N ILE A 169 2.62 19.86 -19.22
CA ILE A 169 3.28 19.96 -20.52
C ILE A 169 4.78 20.17 -20.33
N ASP A 170 5.16 21.11 -19.47
CA ASP A 170 6.57 21.42 -19.21
C ASP A 170 7.30 20.27 -18.49
N LEU A 171 6.65 19.58 -17.53
CA LEU A 171 7.22 18.46 -16.80
C LEU A 171 7.40 17.22 -17.69
N PHE A 172 6.42 16.84 -18.51
CA PHE A 172 6.54 15.70 -19.43
C PHE A 172 7.64 15.94 -20.48
N GLN A 173 7.75 17.16 -20.99
CA GLN A 173 8.85 17.52 -21.89
C GLN A 173 10.20 17.43 -21.18
N ARG A 174 10.32 17.93 -19.95
CA ARG A 174 11.56 17.94 -19.17
C ARG A 174 12.00 16.54 -18.75
N VAL A 175 11.08 15.72 -18.23
CA VAL A 175 11.39 14.41 -17.63
C VAL A 175 11.53 13.33 -18.69
N TYR A 176 10.65 13.34 -19.70
CA TYR A 176 10.54 12.25 -20.66
C TYR A 176 10.79 12.66 -22.11
N GLY A 177 11.02 13.94 -22.39
CA GLY A 177 11.15 14.45 -23.75
C GLY A 177 9.84 14.37 -24.56
N LEU A 178 8.69 14.23 -23.87
CA LEU A 178 7.39 14.07 -24.51
C LEU A 178 6.66 15.40 -24.66
N ASP A 179 6.32 15.75 -25.91
CA ASP A 179 5.48 16.90 -26.23
C ASP A 179 4.00 16.51 -26.11
N LEU A 180 3.35 16.91 -25.00
CA LEU A 180 1.92 16.64 -24.82
C LEU A 180 1.05 17.39 -25.83
N ASP A 181 1.50 18.52 -26.39
CA ASP A 181 0.73 19.28 -27.38
C ASP A 181 0.63 18.53 -28.72
N ALA A 182 1.59 17.65 -29.01
CA ALA A 182 1.52 16.76 -30.19
C ALA A 182 0.46 15.65 -30.09
N VAL A 183 -0.02 15.34 -28.87
CA VAL A 183 -1.07 14.33 -28.68
C VAL A 183 -2.44 14.96 -28.89
N PRO A 184 -3.33 14.39 -29.73
CA PRO A 184 -4.67 14.93 -29.91
C PRO A 184 -5.44 15.02 -28.61
N SER A 185 -6.23 16.07 -28.42
CA SER A 185 -7.11 16.25 -27.26
C SER A 185 -8.53 15.88 -27.63
N GLN A 186 -9.17 15.11 -26.74
CA GLN A 186 -10.62 14.89 -26.82
C GLN A 186 -11.16 14.74 -25.39
N ASP A 187 -11.90 15.74 -24.94
CA ASP A 187 -12.50 15.70 -23.61
C ASP A 187 -13.48 14.54 -23.51
N LEU A 188 -13.38 13.81 -22.40
CA LEU A 188 -14.19 12.62 -22.12
C LEU A 188 -14.26 11.61 -23.28
N ALA A 189 -13.15 11.46 -24.04
CA ALA A 189 -13.06 10.49 -25.12
C ALA A 189 -13.57 9.11 -24.68
N PRO A 190 -14.62 8.55 -25.35
CA PRO A 190 -15.17 7.24 -24.99
C PRO A 190 -14.15 6.12 -25.17
N ALA A 191 -14.31 5.04 -24.42
CA ALA A 191 -13.41 3.87 -24.44
C ALA A 191 -13.40 3.15 -25.79
N GLU A 192 -14.46 3.27 -26.55
CA GLU A 192 -14.65 2.61 -27.85
C GLU A 192 -13.90 3.29 -29.00
N LEU A 193 -13.46 4.54 -28.81
CA LEU A 193 -12.68 5.24 -29.82
C LEU A 193 -11.26 4.67 -29.93
N PRO A 194 -10.71 4.56 -31.15
CA PRO A 194 -9.32 4.22 -31.35
C PRO A 194 -8.42 5.23 -30.61
N VAL A 195 -7.57 4.71 -29.73
CA VAL A 195 -6.66 5.54 -28.94
C VAL A 195 -5.46 5.95 -29.80
N PRO A 196 -5.14 7.26 -29.93
CA PRO A 196 -3.94 7.71 -30.64
C PRO A 196 -2.66 7.13 -30.03
N PRO A 197 -1.63 6.78 -30.83
CA PRO A 197 -0.42 6.12 -30.33
C PRO A 197 0.28 6.85 -29.17
N GLY A 198 0.42 8.18 -29.25
CA GLY A 198 1.07 8.98 -28.19
C GLY A 198 0.34 8.95 -26.84
N VAL A 199 -0.96 8.62 -26.81
CA VAL A 199 -1.74 8.51 -25.57
C VAL A 199 -1.23 7.39 -24.68
N PHE A 200 -0.90 6.22 -25.24
CA PHE A 200 -0.39 5.09 -24.47
C PHE A 200 0.94 5.44 -23.80
N GLU A 201 1.85 6.06 -24.54
CA GLU A 201 3.16 6.43 -24.00
C GLU A 201 3.02 7.44 -22.86
N VAL A 202 2.23 8.51 -23.07
CA VAL A 202 2.00 9.51 -22.01
C VAL A 202 1.36 8.89 -20.77
N TYR A 203 0.37 8.02 -20.97
CA TYR A 203 -0.31 7.36 -19.85
C TYR A 203 0.65 6.44 -19.07
N ASP A 204 1.50 5.68 -19.76
CA ASP A 204 2.47 4.80 -19.13
C ASP A 204 3.55 5.62 -18.36
N ARG A 205 4.03 6.74 -18.90
CA ARG A 205 4.95 7.62 -18.20
C ARG A 205 4.31 8.29 -16.99
N MET A 206 3.06 8.69 -17.09
CA MET A 206 2.27 9.18 -15.96
C MET A 206 2.25 8.19 -14.80
N THR A 207 1.94 6.92 -15.08
CA THR A 207 1.88 5.88 -14.04
C THR A 207 3.26 5.51 -13.49
N GLN A 208 4.31 5.59 -14.30
CA GLN A 208 5.70 5.43 -13.85
C GLN A 208 6.10 6.55 -12.88
N ALA A 209 5.73 7.81 -13.15
CA ALA A 209 6.00 8.93 -12.24
C ALA A 209 5.28 8.77 -10.90
N ILE A 210 4.01 8.30 -10.92
CA ILE A 210 3.27 7.99 -9.68
C ILE A 210 4.01 6.88 -8.90
N ALA A 211 4.41 5.81 -9.57
CA ALA A 211 5.16 4.73 -8.95
C ALA A 211 6.52 5.18 -8.39
N ALA A 212 7.22 6.09 -9.06
CA ALA A 212 8.45 6.69 -8.55
C ALA A 212 8.20 7.47 -7.26
N PHE A 213 7.11 8.24 -7.20
CA PHE A 213 6.72 8.96 -5.99
C PHE A 213 6.36 8.01 -4.84
N GLU A 214 5.62 6.92 -5.09
CA GLU A 214 5.29 5.91 -4.08
C GLU A 214 6.52 5.13 -3.57
N LYS A 215 7.58 5.03 -4.37
CA LYS A 215 8.88 4.48 -3.94
C LYS A 215 9.67 5.43 -3.03
N SER A 216 9.31 6.70 -2.98
CA SER A 216 10.03 7.71 -2.20
C SER A 216 9.89 7.50 -0.68
N ARG A 217 10.68 8.26 0.07
CA ARG A 217 10.64 8.26 1.54
C ARG A 217 9.34 8.84 2.13
N VAL A 218 8.49 9.45 1.31
CA VAL A 218 7.17 9.88 1.75
C VAL A 218 6.37 8.67 2.24
N PHE A 219 6.38 7.57 1.49
CA PHE A 219 5.64 6.33 1.79
C PHE A 219 6.46 5.32 2.60
N ASN A 220 7.78 5.39 2.57
CA ASN A 220 8.72 4.37 3.06
C ASN A 220 9.63 4.95 4.13
N ARG A 221 9.06 5.37 5.27
CA ARG A 221 9.72 6.19 6.28
C ARG A 221 10.68 5.44 7.19
N PHE A 222 10.31 4.24 7.64
CA PHE A 222 11.04 3.44 8.64
C PHE A 222 11.40 4.24 9.91
N THR A 223 10.42 4.93 10.47
CA THR A 223 10.55 5.82 11.62
C THR A 223 9.65 5.44 12.79
N SER A 224 9.21 4.17 12.84
CA SER A 224 8.42 3.66 13.94
C SER A 224 9.25 3.45 15.21
N LYS A 225 8.61 3.39 16.38
CA LYS A 225 9.30 3.03 17.63
C LYS A 225 10.07 1.72 17.48
N PHE A 226 9.49 0.73 16.81
CA PHE A 226 10.13 -0.56 16.59
C PHE A 226 11.41 -0.44 15.75
N ASP A 227 11.44 0.45 14.73
CA ASP A 227 12.66 0.71 13.97
C ASP A 227 13.77 1.27 14.85
N PHE A 228 13.45 2.21 15.75
CA PHE A 228 14.42 2.74 16.71
C PHE A 228 14.89 1.68 17.71
N VAL A 229 14.03 0.73 18.08
CA VAL A 229 14.42 -0.41 18.94
C VAL A 229 15.40 -1.32 18.21
N LEU A 230 15.13 -1.67 16.96
CA LEU A 230 16.02 -2.50 16.12
C LEU A 230 17.38 -1.83 15.91
N ALA A 231 17.41 -0.50 15.79
CA ALA A 231 18.64 0.29 15.70
C ALA A 231 19.35 0.49 17.05
N GLY A 232 18.87 -0.09 18.14
CA GLY A 232 19.44 0.05 19.49
C GLY A 232 19.25 1.43 20.11
N ARG A 233 18.35 2.28 19.57
CA ARG A 233 18.16 3.68 19.94
C ARG A 233 16.92 3.92 20.79
N ALA A 234 16.03 2.94 20.92
CA ALA A 234 14.86 2.96 21.80
C ALA A 234 14.72 1.62 22.52
N ARG A 235 13.77 1.55 23.45
CA ARG A 235 13.41 0.30 24.15
C ARG A 235 11.90 0.13 24.12
N LEU A 236 11.46 -1.12 24.02
CA LEU A 236 10.07 -1.49 24.28
C LEU A 236 9.79 -1.38 25.79
N THR A 237 8.60 -0.96 26.14
CA THR A 237 8.08 -1.12 27.50
C THR A 237 7.89 -2.61 27.81
N PRO A 238 7.80 -3.03 29.08
CA PRO A 238 7.53 -4.45 29.42
C PRO A 238 6.29 -5.01 28.74
N ARG A 239 5.23 -4.20 28.56
CA ARG A 239 4.01 -4.58 27.89
C ARG A 239 4.22 -4.80 26.39
N GLU A 240 4.86 -3.87 25.71
CA GLU A 240 5.18 -3.98 24.28
C GLU A 240 6.13 -5.16 24.02
N GLN A 241 7.06 -5.44 24.94
CA GLN A 241 7.97 -6.58 24.84
C GLN A 241 7.23 -7.91 24.93
N ARG A 242 6.31 -8.07 25.90
CA ARG A 242 5.45 -9.26 25.96
C ARG A 242 4.59 -9.39 24.69
N GLY A 243 4.03 -8.29 24.20
CA GLY A 243 3.28 -8.27 22.94
C GLY A 243 4.11 -8.76 21.75
N ARG A 244 5.39 -8.36 21.67
CA ARG A 244 6.33 -8.85 20.65
C ARG A 244 6.59 -10.36 20.77
N GLU A 245 6.75 -10.85 21.99
CA GLU A 245 6.94 -12.28 22.25
C GLU A 245 5.70 -13.08 21.86
N ILE A 246 4.50 -12.61 22.22
CA ILE A 246 3.23 -13.21 21.80
C ILE A 246 3.11 -13.20 20.27
N PHE A 247 3.44 -12.11 19.62
CA PHE A 247 3.41 -11.97 18.16
C PHE A 247 4.28 -13.04 17.47
N SER A 248 5.46 -13.31 18.03
CA SER A 248 6.45 -14.23 17.44
C SER A 248 6.23 -15.71 17.79
N ASP A 249 5.48 -16.02 18.84
CA ASP A 249 5.30 -17.38 19.37
C ASP A 249 3.80 -17.75 19.43
N LYS A 250 3.16 -17.60 20.58
CA LYS A 250 1.79 -18.05 20.85
C LYS A 250 0.74 -17.47 19.90
N GLY A 251 0.93 -16.21 19.48
CA GLY A 251 0.05 -15.51 18.55
C GLY A 251 0.23 -15.90 17.09
N LYS A 252 1.28 -16.65 16.74
CA LYS A 252 1.61 -17.13 15.39
C LYS A 252 1.69 -16.04 14.29
N CYS A 253 1.59 -14.76 14.64
CA CYS A 253 1.54 -13.65 13.67
C CYS A 253 2.80 -13.57 12.80
N ALA A 254 3.96 -13.94 13.37
CA ALA A 254 5.25 -13.89 12.67
C ALA A 254 5.40 -14.97 11.58
N LEU A 255 4.48 -15.92 11.46
CA LEU A 255 4.48 -16.91 10.37
C LEU A 255 4.25 -16.23 9.02
N CYS A 256 3.32 -15.26 8.96
CA CYS A 256 3.02 -14.47 7.77
C CYS A 256 3.61 -13.04 7.84
N HIS A 257 3.66 -12.45 9.04
CA HIS A 257 4.14 -11.08 9.25
C HIS A 257 5.57 -11.06 9.80
N VAL A 258 6.55 -11.35 8.95
CA VAL A 258 7.97 -11.53 9.30
C VAL A 258 8.53 -10.32 10.05
N VAL A 259 9.03 -10.53 11.26
CA VAL A 259 9.64 -9.48 12.13
C VAL A 259 11.17 -9.41 12.02
N ALA A 260 11.78 -10.36 11.34
CA ALA A 260 13.22 -10.36 11.12
C ALA A 260 13.60 -9.29 10.08
N PRO A 261 14.70 -8.55 10.30
CA PRO A 261 15.24 -7.67 9.26
C PRO A 261 15.74 -8.50 8.08
N GLY A 262 15.54 -7.98 6.87
CA GLY A 262 16.10 -8.52 5.64
C GLY A 262 17.41 -7.83 5.25
N THR A 263 17.87 -8.10 4.02
CA THR A 263 19.01 -7.44 3.40
C THR A 263 18.51 -6.48 2.32
N ALA A 264 18.88 -5.22 2.43
CA ALA A 264 18.58 -4.22 1.40
C ALA A 264 19.44 -4.44 0.14
N PRO A 265 19.01 -3.97 -1.06
CA PRO A 265 19.76 -4.13 -2.31
C PRO A 265 21.20 -3.60 -2.25
N ASN A 266 21.49 -2.61 -1.41
CA ASN A 266 22.83 -2.07 -1.17
C ASN A 266 23.66 -2.88 -0.15
N GLY A 267 23.18 -4.05 0.29
CA GLY A 267 23.83 -4.89 1.30
C GLY A 267 23.60 -4.42 2.75
N GLY A 268 22.87 -3.33 2.97
CA GLY A 268 22.50 -2.84 4.31
C GLY A 268 21.35 -3.64 4.94
N ILE A 269 20.96 -3.24 6.16
CA ILE A 269 19.82 -3.83 6.85
C ILE A 269 18.52 -3.28 6.23
N GLN A 270 17.66 -4.18 5.74
CA GLN A 270 16.27 -3.87 5.40
C GLN A 270 15.43 -4.03 6.68
N PRO A 271 14.85 -2.97 7.25
CA PRO A 271 13.93 -3.13 8.37
C PRO A 271 12.76 -4.04 8.00
N PRO A 272 12.19 -4.80 8.95
CA PRO A 272 11.13 -5.74 8.65
C PRO A 272 9.91 -5.03 8.03
N LEU A 273 9.39 -5.61 6.98
CA LEU A 273 8.18 -5.13 6.31
C LEU A 273 6.91 -5.67 6.97
N LEU A 274 7.05 -6.65 7.87
CA LEU A 274 5.95 -7.28 8.60
C LEU A 274 4.89 -7.87 7.64
N THR A 275 5.38 -8.53 6.61
CA THR A 275 4.65 -9.31 5.61
C THR A 275 5.64 -10.22 4.90
N ASP A 276 5.18 -11.35 4.40
CA ASP A 276 5.86 -12.23 3.46
C ASP A 276 5.33 -12.06 2.02
N PHE A 277 4.31 -11.19 1.86
CA PHE A 277 3.62 -10.92 0.59
C PHE A 277 2.90 -12.14 0.00
N THR A 278 2.62 -13.17 0.76
CA THR A 278 1.81 -14.34 0.37
C THR A 278 0.31 -14.02 0.42
N TYR A 279 -0.53 -15.04 0.25
CA TYR A 279 -1.98 -14.92 0.23
C TYR A 279 -2.62 -15.97 1.12
N ASP A 280 -3.61 -15.56 1.92
CA ASP A 280 -4.31 -16.47 2.81
C ASP A 280 -5.80 -16.12 2.96
N ASN A 281 -6.62 -17.14 3.21
CA ASN A 281 -8.01 -16.95 3.59
C ASN A 281 -8.15 -17.02 5.12
N LEU A 282 -8.25 -15.86 5.73
CA LEU A 282 -8.35 -15.71 7.18
C LEU A 282 -9.75 -16.01 7.72
N GLY A 283 -10.70 -16.41 6.87
CA GLY A 283 -12.09 -16.62 7.26
C GLY A 283 -12.82 -15.33 7.66
N VAL A 284 -12.42 -14.20 7.10
CA VAL A 284 -13.05 -12.89 7.38
C VAL A 284 -14.52 -12.94 6.99
N PRO A 285 -15.46 -12.55 7.89
CA PRO A 285 -16.88 -12.57 7.58
C PRO A 285 -17.27 -11.48 6.57
N ARG A 286 -18.37 -11.73 5.85
CA ARG A 286 -18.94 -10.74 4.93
C ARG A 286 -19.32 -9.45 5.67
N ASN A 287 -19.04 -8.31 5.07
CA ASN A 287 -19.46 -7.02 5.60
C ASN A 287 -20.74 -6.53 4.90
N VAL A 288 -21.89 -6.77 5.52
CA VAL A 288 -23.20 -6.36 4.95
C VAL A 288 -23.42 -4.83 4.95
N ASN A 289 -22.50 -4.07 5.55
CA ASN A 289 -22.55 -2.59 5.56
C ASN A 289 -21.89 -1.95 4.33
N ILE A 290 -21.31 -2.75 3.43
CA ILE A 290 -20.82 -2.23 2.16
C ILE A 290 -22.03 -1.85 1.29
N PRO A 291 -22.10 -0.60 0.78
CA PRO A 291 -23.21 -0.18 -0.07
C PRO A 291 -23.39 -1.07 -1.30
N GLY A 292 -24.63 -1.47 -1.58
CA GLY A 292 -24.94 -2.39 -2.68
C GLY A 292 -24.71 -3.86 -2.35
N ASN A 293 -24.18 -4.18 -1.14
CA ASN A 293 -23.95 -5.54 -0.67
C ASN A 293 -23.34 -6.44 -1.76
N PRO A 294 -22.13 -6.12 -2.26
CA PRO A 294 -21.52 -6.83 -3.37
C PRO A 294 -21.38 -8.32 -3.06
N ASP A 295 -21.25 -9.13 -4.13
CA ASP A 295 -20.91 -10.55 -3.97
C ASP A 295 -19.61 -10.74 -3.20
N PRO A 296 -19.43 -11.88 -2.53
CA PRO A 296 -18.17 -12.24 -1.87
C PRO A 296 -16.97 -12.08 -2.81
N ASP A 297 -15.89 -11.48 -2.29
CA ASP A 297 -14.69 -11.28 -3.10
C ASP A 297 -13.93 -12.61 -3.26
N PRO A 298 -13.66 -13.06 -4.49
CA PRO A 298 -12.96 -14.32 -4.72
C PRO A 298 -11.47 -14.29 -4.30
N GLY A 299 -10.94 -13.14 -3.90
CA GLY A 299 -9.55 -12.98 -3.53
C GLY A 299 -8.61 -13.31 -4.69
N LEU A 300 -7.58 -14.09 -4.41
CA LEU A 300 -6.55 -14.49 -5.37
C LEU A 300 -7.13 -15.28 -6.57
N ALA A 301 -8.22 -16.03 -6.38
CA ALA A 301 -8.92 -16.69 -7.49
C ALA A 301 -9.43 -15.71 -8.55
N GLY A 302 -9.70 -14.46 -8.18
CA GLY A 302 -10.09 -13.39 -9.09
C GLY A 302 -8.91 -12.77 -9.87
N ASN A 303 -7.67 -13.22 -9.65
CA ASN A 303 -6.52 -12.80 -10.44
C ASN A 303 -6.51 -13.52 -11.80
N PRO A 304 -6.55 -12.79 -12.94
CA PRO A 304 -6.56 -13.42 -14.26
C PRO A 304 -5.36 -14.35 -14.53
N LYS A 305 -4.21 -14.07 -13.94
CA LYS A 305 -3.00 -14.91 -14.06
C LYS A 305 -3.19 -16.26 -13.37
N VAL A 306 -3.82 -16.27 -12.19
CA VAL A 306 -4.15 -17.50 -11.43
C VAL A 306 -5.24 -18.30 -12.14
N ALA A 307 -6.28 -17.61 -12.64
CA ALA A 307 -7.33 -18.24 -13.42
C ALA A 307 -6.79 -18.93 -14.70
N ALA A 308 -5.83 -18.29 -15.38
CA ALA A 308 -5.18 -18.85 -16.57
C ALA A 308 -4.35 -20.11 -16.28
N LEU A 309 -3.87 -20.29 -15.05
CA LEU A 309 -3.14 -21.50 -14.60
C LEU A 309 -4.09 -22.65 -14.23
N GLY A 310 -5.41 -22.44 -14.17
CA GLY A 310 -6.39 -23.45 -13.80
C GLY A 310 -6.42 -23.81 -12.31
N VAL A 311 -5.80 -23.02 -11.44
CA VAL A 311 -5.72 -23.28 -9.98
C VAL A 311 -6.61 -22.36 -9.14
N ALA A 312 -7.54 -21.64 -9.77
CA ALA A 312 -8.37 -20.65 -9.09
C ALA A 312 -9.18 -21.22 -7.89
N ALA A 313 -9.64 -22.48 -7.97
CA ALA A 313 -10.40 -23.10 -6.90
C ALA A 313 -9.59 -23.27 -5.60
N GLN A 314 -8.29 -23.56 -5.72
CA GLN A 314 -7.37 -23.69 -4.58
C GLN A 314 -7.01 -22.33 -3.95
N GLU A 315 -7.26 -21.25 -4.68
CA GLU A 315 -6.91 -19.88 -4.29
C GLU A 315 -8.13 -19.03 -3.91
N LEU A 316 -9.31 -19.64 -3.88
CA LEU A 316 -10.57 -18.96 -3.57
C LEU A 316 -10.56 -18.40 -2.14
N GLY A 317 -10.92 -17.12 -2.00
CA GLY A 317 -11.02 -16.43 -0.71
C GLY A 317 -9.70 -15.95 -0.13
N LYS A 318 -8.55 -16.28 -0.74
CA LYS A 318 -7.24 -15.85 -0.26
C LYS A 318 -6.95 -14.40 -0.64
N HIS A 319 -6.57 -13.60 0.34
CA HIS A 319 -6.17 -12.21 0.16
C HIS A 319 -4.72 -12.01 0.57
N LYS A 320 -4.07 -10.99 -0.02
CA LYS A 320 -2.67 -10.71 0.23
C LYS A 320 -2.40 -10.39 1.69
N VAL A 321 -1.33 -10.96 2.24
CA VAL A 321 -0.78 -10.59 3.54
C VAL A 321 -0.18 -9.19 3.43
N MET A 322 -0.88 -8.20 3.99
CA MET A 322 -0.46 -6.80 3.95
C MET A 322 0.58 -6.49 5.02
N SER A 323 1.45 -5.52 4.76
CA SER A 323 2.37 -5.00 5.77
C SER A 323 1.61 -4.49 7.01
N LEU A 324 2.10 -4.82 8.21
CA LEU A 324 1.58 -4.26 9.46
C LEU A 324 2.19 -2.90 9.83
N ARG A 325 3.02 -2.33 8.97
CA ARG A 325 3.51 -0.97 9.19
C ARG A 325 2.35 0.01 9.19
N ASN A 326 2.34 0.90 10.16
CA ASN A 326 1.27 1.87 10.39
C ASN A 326 -0.10 1.24 10.73
N ILE A 327 -0.17 -0.04 11.08
CA ILE A 327 -1.44 -0.76 11.28
C ILE A 327 -2.37 -0.09 12.31
N ALA A 328 -1.83 0.54 13.34
CA ALA A 328 -2.63 1.21 14.38
C ALA A 328 -3.38 2.46 13.90
N ILE A 329 -3.04 2.98 12.71
CA ILE A 329 -3.61 4.21 12.17
C ILE A 329 -4.38 4.00 10.86
N THR A 330 -4.65 2.74 10.50
CA THR A 330 -5.28 2.36 9.23
C THR A 330 -6.59 1.57 9.40
N PRO A 331 -7.45 1.85 10.42
CA PRO A 331 -8.77 1.23 10.45
C PRO A 331 -9.63 1.72 9.27
N PRO A 332 -10.68 0.94 8.88
CA PRO A 332 -11.06 -0.38 9.39
C PRO A 332 -10.19 -1.50 8.80
N TYR A 333 -10.29 -2.70 9.37
CA TYR A 333 -9.44 -3.84 9.04
C TYR A 333 -10.19 -4.96 8.32
N GLY A 334 -9.41 -5.85 7.71
CA GLY A 334 -9.88 -6.87 6.77
C GLY A 334 -10.02 -6.31 5.35
N HIS A 335 -10.02 -7.20 4.35
CA HIS A 335 -10.13 -6.81 2.94
C HIS A 335 -11.45 -6.05 2.63
N ASN A 336 -12.49 -6.30 3.40
CA ASN A 336 -13.82 -5.69 3.29
C ASN A 336 -14.14 -4.69 4.42
N GLY A 337 -13.15 -4.34 5.27
CA GLY A 337 -13.29 -3.35 6.33
C GLY A 337 -14.32 -3.71 7.42
N VAL A 338 -14.52 -5.00 7.71
CA VAL A 338 -15.53 -5.46 8.67
C VAL A 338 -15.15 -5.15 10.12
N PHE A 339 -13.86 -5.13 10.46
CA PHE A 339 -13.39 -4.86 11.82
C PHE A 339 -13.07 -3.37 11.98
N ARG A 340 -13.61 -2.74 13.00
CA ARG A 340 -13.48 -1.30 13.23
C ARG A 340 -12.24 -0.90 14.01
N THR A 341 -11.73 -1.81 14.84
CA THR A 341 -10.60 -1.54 15.72
C THR A 341 -9.53 -2.62 15.59
N LEU A 342 -8.30 -2.26 15.95
CA LEU A 342 -7.18 -3.21 15.99
C LEU A 342 -7.44 -4.32 17.04
N GLU A 343 -8.09 -3.98 18.11
CA GLU A 343 -8.51 -4.90 19.15
C GLU A 343 -9.51 -5.93 18.62
N GLU A 344 -10.48 -5.53 17.78
CA GLU A 344 -11.46 -6.45 17.17
C GLU A 344 -10.80 -7.50 16.25
N ILE A 345 -9.90 -7.08 15.35
CA ILE A 345 -9.26 -8.04 14.44
C ILE A 345 -8.31 -8.98 15.19
N VAL A 346 -7.60 -8.50 16.21
CA VAL A 346 -6.78 -9.37 17.08
C VAL A 346 -7.64 -10.36 17.83
N HIS A 347 -8.79 -9.94 18.35
CA HIS A 347 -9.73 -10.81 19.02
C HIS A 347 -10.36 -11.83 18.07
N PHE A 348 -10.61 -11.44 16.82
CA PHE A 348 -11.08 -12.35 15.77
C PHE A 348 -10.04 -13.45 15.50
N TYR A 349 -8.77 -13.10 15.30
CA TYR A 349 -7.71 -14.10 15.10
C TYR A 349 -7.55 -15.04 16.29
N ASN A 350 -7.77 -14.55 17.51
CA ASN A 350 -7.72 -15.37 18.71
C ASN A 350 -8.93 -16.32 18.86
N THR A 351 -10.13 -15.91 18.42
CA THR A 351 -11.38 -16.55 18.87
C THR A 351 -12.37 -16.92 17.77
N ARG A 352 -12.02 -16.76 16.48
CA ARG A 352 -12.91 -17.04 15.35
C ARG A 352 -13.61 -18.39 15.49
N ASP A 353 -12.87 -19.44 15.85
CA ASP A 353 -13.33 -20.83 15.86
C ASP A 353 -13.77 -21.32 17.25
N THR A 354 -13.75 -20.46 18.27
CA THR A 354 -14.02 -20.84 19.66
C THR A 354 -15.28 -20.19 20.25
N LYS A 355 -15.98 -19.35 19.50
CA LYS A 355 -17.20 -18.69 19.96
C LYS A 355 -18.36 -19.70 20.10
N PRO A 356 -19.23 -19.55 21.12
CA PRO A 356 -20.29 -20.52 21.41
C PRO A 356 -21.45 -20.55 20.40
N ARG A 357 -21.57 -19.53 19.55
CA ARG A 357 -22.56 -19.45 18.48
C ARG A 357 -22.03 -18.72 17.24
N VAL A 358 -22.74 -18.82 16.13
CA VAL A 358 -22.50 -18.08 14.91
C VAL A 358 -23.41 -16.85 14.87
N CYS A 359 -22.87 -15.68 14.54
CA CYS A 359 -23.64 -14.47 14.30
C CYS A 359 -24.43 -14.58 12.99
N ILE A 360 -25.56 -13.87 12.87
CA ILE A 360 -26.30 -13.76 11.61
C ILE A 360 -25.48 -12.97 10.58
N ASP A 361 -24.93 -11.83 11.00
CA ASP A 361 -24.03 -10.97 10.21
C ASP A 361 -23.20 -10.06 11.15
N ASN A 362 -22.46 -9.12 10.60
CA ASN A 362 -21.61 -8.19 11.37
C ASN A 362 -22.40 -7.06 12.08
N ASN A 363 -23.73 -7.05 12.02
CA ASN A 363 -24.60 -6.17 12.81
C ASN A 363 -25.24 -6.90 14.00
N ASP A 364 -25.00 -8.21 14.15
CA ASP A 364 -25.45 -8.96 15.32
C ASP A 364 -24.89 -8.32 16.61
N LYS A 365 -25.72 -8.18 17.65
CA LYS A 365 -25.30 -7.61 18.93
C LYS A 365 -24.19 -8.38 19.64
N GLY A 366 -24.04 -9.63 19.30
CA GLY A 366 -22.98 -10.51 19.82
C GLY A 366 -21.69 -10.51 19.01
N PHE A 367 -21.63 -9.73 17.90
CA PHE A 367 -20.45 -9.65 17.05
C PHE A 367 -19.20 -9.29 17.89
N GLY A 368 -18.19 -10.15 17.85
CA GLY A 368 -16.97 -10.00 18.64
C GLY A 368 -17.10 -10.33 20.12
N VAL A 369 -18.31 -10.51 20.64
CA VAL A 369 -18.58 -10.82 22.06
C VAL A 369 -18.74 -12.34 22.25
N ASP A 370 -19.82 -12.89 21.75
CA ASP A 370 -20.14 -14.31 21.87
C ASP A 370 -20.29 -15.04 20.53
N CYS A 371 -20.12 -14.33 19.40
CA CYS A 371 -20.17 -14.92 18.07
C CYS A 371 -19.30 -14.17 17.05
N TRP A 372 -18.99 -14.87 15.98
CA TRP A 372 -18.56 -14.36 14.70
C TRP A 372 -19.49 -14.90 13.60
N PRO A 373 -19.76 -14.15 12.52
CA PRO A 373 -20.47 -14.69 11.36
C PRO A 373 -19.63 -15.76 10.64
N GLU A 374 -20.28 -16.55 9.80
CA GLU A 374 -19.57 -17.44 8.89
C GLU A 374 -18.58 -16.68 8.02
N PRO A 375 -17.47 -17.31 7.60
CA PRO A 375 -16.55 -16.75 6.64
C PRO A 375 -17.26 -16.29 5.36
N GLU A 376 -16.83 -15.18 4.77
CA GLU A 376 -17.35 -14.71 3.47
C GLU A 376 -17.16 -15.77 2.38
N ILE A 377 -16.02 -16.44 2.39
CA ILE A 377 -15.68 -17.63 1.59
C ILE A 377 -15.23 -18.72 2.55
N ALA A 378 -15.98 -19.81 2.62
CA ALA A 378 -15.72 -20.92 3.55
C ALA A 378 -14.65 -21.90 3.02
N ASP A 379 -14.35 -21.86 1.71
CA ASP A 379 -13.29 -22.67 1.11
C ASP A 379 -11.90 -22.15 1.51
N ASN A 380 -10.95 -23.07 1.71
CA ASN A 380 -9.55 -22.76 1.98
C ASN A 380 -9.27 -21.89 3.22
N VAL A 381 -10.17 -21.85 4.20
CA VAL A 381 -9.97 -21.08 5.43
C VAL A 381 -8.80 -21.65 6.22
N ASN A 382 -7.83 -20.79 6.58
CA ASN A 382 -6.71 -21.16 7.44
C ASN A 382 -7.22 -21.37 8.88
N THR A 383 -7.19 -22.62 9.34
CA THR A 383 -7.55 -23.03 10.71
C THR A 383 -6.34 -23.44 11.54
N ASP A 384 -5.17 -23.57 10.93
CA ASP A 384 -3.97 -24.06 11.58
C ASP A 384 -3.21 -22.96 12.32
N GLU A 385 -3.27 -21.74 11.80
CA GLU A 385 -2.45 -20.63 12.27
C GLU A 385 -3.22 -19.56 13.04
N LEU A 386 -4.55 -19.53 12.90
CA LEU A 386 -5.41 -18.56 13.61
C LEU A 386 -6.81 -19.16 13.89
N GLY A 387 -7.65 -18.44 14.65
CA GLY A 387 -9.02 -18.81 15.00
C GLY A 387 -9.17 -19.40 16.39
N ALA A 388 -8.12 -20.02 16.95
CA ALA A 388 -8.12 -20.64 18.27
C ALA A 388 -6.75 -20.52 18.96
N LEU A 389 -6.21 -19.30 19.10
CA LEU A 389 -4.85 -19.06 19.62
C LEU A 389 -4.75 -19.25 21.14
N GLY A 390 -5.85 -19.17 21.86
CA GLY A 390 -5.90 -19.31 23.31
C GLY A 390 -5.24 -18.17 24.07
N LEU A 391 -5.18 -16.96 23.49
CA LEU A 391 -4.68 -15.77 24.16
C LEU A 391 -5.67 -15.30 25.24
N THR A 392 -5.14 -14.94 26.38
CA THR A 392 -5.91 -14.25 27.42
C THR A 392 -6.23 -12.81 27.01
N PRO A 393 -7.24 -12.15 27.59
CA PRO A 393 -7.51 -10.74 27.32
C PRO A 393 -6.35 -9.79 27.63
N GLU A 394 -5.42 -10.18 28.53
CA GLU A 394 -4.21 -9.41 28.79
C GLU A 394 -3.19 -9.58 27.67
N GLU A 395 -3.01 -10.81 27.18
CA GLU A 395 -2.12 -11.10 26.04
C GLU A 395 -2.59 -10.41 24.76
N GLU A 396 -3.91 -10.36 24.48
CA GLU A 396 -4.45 -9.57 23.35
C GLU A 396 -4.08 -8.07 23.50
N ARG A 397 -4.25 -7.50 24.69
CA ARG A 397 -3.87 -6.12 24.96
C ARG A 397 -2.37 -5.86 24.83
N ASP A 398 -1.53 -6.80 25.21
CA ASP A 398 -0.08 -6.72 25.09
C ASP A 398 0.33 -6.80 23.61
N LEU A 399 -0.29 -7.69 22.84
CA LEU A 399 -0.12 -7.80 21.39
C LEU A 399 -0.48 -6.50 20.67
N VAL A 400 -1.64 -5.92 20.98
CA VAL A 400 -2.05 -4.61 20.46
C VAL A 400 -1.05 -3.51 20.82
N ALA A 401 -0.48 -3.54 22.04
CA ALA A 401 0.53 -2.56 22.44
C ALA A 401 1.79 -2.68 21.58
N PHE A 402 2.23 -3.89 21.24
CA PHE A 402 3.33 -4.09 20.29
C PHE A 402 2.96 -3.58 18.88
N LEU A 403 1.80 -3.93 18.35
CA LEU A 403 1.36 -3.48 17.02
C LEU A 403 1.34 -1.94 16.91
N LYS A 404 1.00 -1.23 17.97
CA LYS A 404 1.06 0.24 18.02
C LYS A 404 2.49 0.80 17.89
N THR A 405 3.52 0.02 18.23
CA THR A 405 4.93 0.43 18.05
C THR A 405 5.39 0.46 16.59
N LEU A 406 4.60 -0.09 15.65
CA LEU A 406 4.89 -0.18 14.22
C LEU A 406 4.48 1.09 13.45
N THR A 407 4.00 2.12 14.16
CA THR A 407 3.57 3.40 13.57
C THR A 407 4.75 4.34 13.38
N ASP A 408 4.89 4.86 12.16
CA ASP A 408 5.90 5.86 11.79
C ASP A 408 5.76 7.19 12.57
N GLY A 409 6.80 8.01 12.49
CA GLY A 409 6.81 9.33 13.11
C GLY A 409 7.04 9.26 14.63
N PHE A 410 7.64 8.18 15.15
CA PHE A 410 8.02 8.10 16.56
C PHE A 410 8.97 9.23 16.92
N HIS A 411 8.56 10.03 17.91
CA HIS A 411 9.37 11.13 18.40
C HIS A 411 10.47 10.61 19.31
N TYR A 412 11.70 10.57 18.79
CA TYR A 412 12.89 10.27 19.57
C TYR A 412 13.44 11.56 20.20
N PRO A 413 13.75 11.59 21.50
CA PRO A 413 14.15 12.81 22.21
C PRO A 413 15.54 13.39 21.84
N SER A 414 16.09 13.07 20.68
CA SER A 414 17.37 13.60 20.21
C SER A 414 17.18 14.49 18.98
N PRO A 415 17.65 15.74 18.99
CA PRO A 415 17.52 16.67 17.86
C PRO A 415 18.32 16.24 16.61
N PHE A 416 19.20 15.23 16.72
CA PHE A 416 20.08 14.76 15.64
C PHE A 416 19.58 13.49 14.93
N ALA A 417 18.41 12.97 15.28
CA ALA A 417 17.96 11.69 14.81
C ALA A 417 16.65 11.78 14.01
N SER A 418 16.74 12.15 12.74
CA SER A 418 15.58 12.19 11.85
C SER A 418 15.12 10.79 11.39
N THR A 419 16.03 9.82 11.28
CA THR A 419 15.70 8.42 10.91
C THR A 419 16.61 7.44 11.65
N PRO A 420 16.11 6.24 12.03
CA PRO A 420 16.93 5.22 12.69
C PRO A 420 17.90 4.50 11.75
N PHE A 421 17.60 4.49 10.47
CA PHE A 421 18.40 3.86 9.43
C PHE A 421 18.87 4.89 8.39
N PRO A 422 20.03 4.65 7.74
CA PRO A 422 20.45 5.48 6.62
C PRO A 422 19.39 5.45 5.49
N PRO A 423 19.37 6.44 4.59
CA PRO A 423 18.47 6.44 3.46
C PRO A 423 18.71 5.19 2.61
N PHE A 424 17.63 4.52 2.23
CA PHE A 424 17.66 3.51 1.17
C PHE A 424 17.85 4.26 -0.16
N PRO A 425 18.68 3.72 -1.06
CA PRO A 425 18.90 4.31 -2.36
C PRO A 425 17.64 4.29 -3.23
#